data_33b4d54d1138f40eb15a6fecefb7d94e
#
_entry.id   33b4d54d1138f40eb15a6fecefb7d94e
#
_cell.length_a   1.000
_cell.length_b   1.000
_cell.length_c   1.000
_cell.angle_alpha   90.00
_cell.angle_beta   90.00
_cell.angle_gamma   90.00
#
_symmetry.space_group_name_H-M   'P 1'
#
loop_
_entity.id
_entity.type
_entity.pdbx_description
1 polymer ?
#
loop_
_entity_poly.entity_id
_entity_poly.type
_entity_poly.pdbx_seq_one_letter_code
_entity_poly.pdbx_strand_id
1 'polypeptide(L)'
;MNTLQLTKKQDYTIVQLNRGKVNAINQEMVQELRRTFQELHNDPDVKGVILSGQPHYFSAGLDLIELIQYNETQIHDFFAEFGTLYQEITQFSKPFISAITGHSPAGGCVLAVTSDNRYMAAGDKYVIGLNEVAVNIQISQNLTEAYAFWMGGGLANRYILEGKLLSGNEAVSAGLVDALLPLEHVLGHAELKLQQYLKADQEIWINTKKKLRKHWLNKLDQNPKNSLKEAAALWWKPEIRAKMEAYVDSFTNKKKK
;
A
#
# COMPACT_ATOMS: atom_id res chain seq x y z
N MET A 1 9.82 17.64 0.89
CA MET A 1 9.26 16.33 1.24
C MET A 1 10.14 15.72 2.31
N ASN A 2 9.52 15.24 3.38
CA ASN A 2 10.26 14.67 4.53
C ASN A 2 10.16 13.14 4.57
N THR A 3 9.13 12.58 3.91
CA THR A 3 8.82 11.14 3.96
C THR A 3 9.01 10.43 2.62
N LEU A 4 9.24 11.19 1.55
CA LEU A 4 9.43 10.67 0.20
C LEU A 4 10.73 11.21 -0.42
N GLN A 5 11.35 10.40 -1.26
CA GLN A 5 12.43 10.80 -2.16
C GLN A 5 12.01 10.55 -3.60
N LEU A 6 12.10 11.57 -4.46
CA LEU A 6 11.74 11.46 -5.86
C LEU A 6 12.99 11.40 -6.75
N THR A 7 13.01 10.44 -7.65
CA THR A 7 14.05 10.34 -8.70
C THR A 7 13.37 10.44 -10.07
N LYS A 8 13.49 11.59 -10.71
CA LYS A 8 13.00 11.79 -12.07
C LYS A 8 13.91 11.08 -13.07
N LYS A 9 13.30 10.33 -13.98
CA LYS A 9 13.91 9.74 -15.17
C LYS A 9 13.33 10.44 -16.40
N GLN A 10 13.73 10.02 -17.58
CA GLN A 10 13.29 10.65 -18.83
C GLN A 10 11.76 10.66 -18.98
N ASP A 11 11.10 9.52 -18.78
CA ASP A 11 9.66 9.31 -19.04
C ASP A 11 8.87 8.87 -17.80
N TYR A 12 9.51 8.71 -16.63
CA TYR A 12 8.88 8.22 -15.41
C TYR A 12 9.55 8.74 -14.15
N THR A 13 8.87 8.60 -13.05
CA THR A 13 9.40 8.97 -11.73
C THR A 13 9.41 7.77 -10.79
N ILE A 14 10.51 7.60 -10.06
CA ILE A 14 10.59 6.68 -8.92
C ILE A 14 10.24 7.49 -7.67
N VAL A 15 9.20 7.06 -6.96
CA VAL A 15 8.78 7.55 -5.66
C VAL A 15 9.26 6.56 -4.62
N GLN A 16 10.25 6.94 -3.83
CA GLN A 16 10.76 6.10 -2.77
C GLN A 16 10.21 6.56 -1.42
N LEU A 17 9.58 5.64 -0.68
CA LEU A 17 9.23 5.85 0.72
C LEU A 17 10.52 5.99 1.52
N ASN A 18 10.65 7.07 2.30
CA ASN A 18 11.89 7.46 2.98
C ASN A 18 11.61 8.08 4.36
N ARG A 19 10.93 7.32 5.23
CA ARG A 19 10.63 7.75 6.60
C ARG A 19 11.17 6.74 7.62
N GLY A 20 12.22 7.15 8.32
CA GLY A 20 12.90 6.29 9.30
C GLY A 20 13.38 4.98 8.68
N LYS A 21 13.57 3.94 9.50
CA LYS A 21 14.09 2.64 9.02
C LYS A 21 13.04 1.74 8.35
N VAL A 22 11.76 1.94 8.67
CA VAL A 22 10.70 0.98 8.34
C VAL A 22 9.57 1.58 7.53
N ASN A 23 9.67 2.85 7.13
CA ASN A 23 8.64 3.53 6.34
C ASN A 23 7.23 3.38 6.93
N ALA A 24 7.08 3.56 8.26
CA ALA A 24 5.77 3.54 8.89
C ALA A 24 4.94 4.74 8.38
N ILE A 25 3.70 4.48 7.98
CA ILE A 25 2.82 5.43 7.30
C ILE A 25 2.11 6.29 8.35
N ASN A 26 2.44 7.58 8.37
CA ASN A 26 1.78 8.58 9.21
C ASN A 26 1.04 9.62 8.35
N GLN A 27 0.42 10.59 9.01
CA GLN A 27 -0.35 11.65 8.36
C GLN A 27 0.46 12.40 7.29
N GLU A 28 1.71 12.77 7.60
CA GLU A 28 2.57 13.50 6.67
C GLU A 28 2.87 12.69 5.40
N MET A 29 3.18 11.39 5.55
CA MET A 29 3.43 10.51 4.41
C MET A 29 2.18 10.35 3.54
N VAL A 30 0.99 10.24 4.13
CA VAL A 30 -0.27 10.18 3.39
C VAL A 30 -0.47 11.44 2.55
N GLN A 31 -0.27 12.61 3.14
CA GLN A 31 -0.42 13.89 2.45
C GLN A 31 0.62 14.08 1.34
N GLU A 32 1.87 13.72 1.60
CA GLU A 32 2.93 13.79 0.59
C GLU A 32 2.68 12.83 -0.58
N LEU A 33 2.25 11.59 -0.32
CA LEU A 33 1.89 10.63 -1.36
C LEU A 33 0.72 11.14 -2.21
N ARG A 34 -0.35 11.63 -1.60
CA ARG A 34 -1.51 12.19 -2.32
C ARG A 34 -1.09 13.30 -3.26
N ARG A 35 -0.39 14.32 -2.74
CA ARG A 35 0.11 15.43 -3.54
C ARG A 35 1.02 14.94 -4.67
N THR A 36 1.96 14.05 -4.37
CA THR A 36 2.90 13.51 -5.35
C THR A 36 2.18 12.78 -6.48
N PHE A 37 1.24 11.87 -6.16
CA PHE A 37 0.52 11.13 -7.20
C PHE A 37 -0.40 12.03 -8.03
N GLN A 38 -1.00 13.08 -7.45
CA GLN A 38 -1.76 14.09 -8.19
C GLN A 38 -0.87 14.90 -9.13
N GLU A 39 0.30 15.36 -8.68
CA GLU A 39 1.29 16.06 -9.51
C GLU A 39 1.76 15.17 -10.68
N LEU A 40 2.16 13.92 -10.38
CA LEU A 40 2.61 12.96 -11.40
C LEU A 40 1.51 12.54 -12.38
N HIS A 41 0.25 12.53 -11.93
CA HIS A 41 -0.90 12.26 -12.79
C HIS A 41 -1.08 13.38 -13.83
N ASN A 42 -0.93 14.63 -13.42
CA ASN A 42 -1.16 15.80 -14.23
C ASN A 42 0.06 16.23 -15.09
N ASP A 43 1.26 15.74 -14.75
CA ASP A 43 2.48 16.05 -15.48
C ASP A 43 2.52 15.27 -16.81
N PRO A 44 2.44 15.93 -17.99
CA PRO A 44 2.45 15.26 -19.31
C PRO A 44 3.78 14.57 -19.64
N ASP A 45 4.88 15.01 -19.01
CA ASP A 45 6.21 14.44 -19.25
C ASP A 45 6.41 13.13 -18.48
N VAL A 46 5.62 12.89 -17.44
CA VAL A 46 5.64 11.64 -16.66
C VAL A 46 4.67 10.65 -17.26
N LYS A 47 5.19 9.57 -17.86
CA LYS A 47 4.39 8.51 -18.49
C LYS A 47 4.17 7.29 -17.59
N GLY A 48 4.89 7.19 -16.46
CA GLY A 48 4.74 6.09 -15.53
C GLY A 48 5.38 6.36 -14.17
N VAL A 49 5.08 5.51 -13.18
CA VAL A 49 5.56 5.66 -11.81
C VAL A 49 6.03 4.31 -11.25
N ILE A 50 7.11 4.32 -10.48
CA ILE A 50 7.52 3.20 -9.63
C ILE A 50 7.46 3.67 -8.19
N LEU A 51 6.72 2.95 -7.34
CA LEU A 51 6.77 3.13 -5.88
C LEU A 51 7.75 2.11 -5.29
N SER A 52 8.70 2.58 -4.50
CA SER A 52 9.72 1.75 -3.88
C SER A 52 9.85 2.07 -2.39
N GLY A 53 10.59 1.26 -1.65
CA GLY A 53 10.91 1.49 -0.24
C GLY A 53 12.42 1.58 0.00
N GLN A 54 12.80 1.60 1.26
CA GLN A 54 14.19 1.44 1.68
C GLN A 54 14.58 -0.05 1.71
N PRO A 55 15.87 -0.40 1.70
CA PRO A 55 16.30 -1.79 1.83
C PRO A 55 15.66 -2.47 3.05
N HIS A 56 15.14 -3.67 2.85
CA HIS A 56 14.47 -4.53 3.83
C HIS A 56 13.05 -4.10 4.25
N TYR A 57 12.63 -2.87 3.98
CA TYR A 57 11.29 -2.37 4.30
C TYR A 57 10.72 -1.54 3.15
N PHE A 58 9.72 -2.10 2.48
CA PHE A 58 8.87 -1.26 1.65
C PHE A 58 8.06 -0.32 2.55
N SER A 59 7.29 -0.89 3.48
CA SER A 59 6.65 -0.18 4.59
C SER A 59 6.24 -1.17 5.68
N ALA A 60 6.34 -0.77 6.94
CA ALA A 60 5.83 -1.55 8.07
C ALA A 60 4.30 -1.40 8.29
N GLY A 61 3.61 -0.69 7.41
CA GLY A 61 2.20 -0.34 7.57
C GLY A 61 2.00 0.97 8.34
N LEU A 62 0.81 1.15 8.91
CA LEU A 62 0.47 2.38 9.64
C LEU A 62 1.37 2.60 10.86
N ASP A 63 1.75 3.86 11.13
CA ASP A 63 2.51 4.23 12.32
C ASP A 63 1.62 4.22 13.57
N LEU A 64 1.39 3.02 14.11
CA LEU A 64 0.55 2.87 15.29
C LEU A 64 1.10 3.60 16.51
N ILE A 65 2.44 3.83 16.60
CA ILE A 65 3.05 4.59 17.69
C ILE A 65 2.59 6.05 17.66
N GLU A 66 2.53 6.63 16.46
CA GLU A 66 2.03 7.99 16.26
C GLU A 66 0.50 8.03 16.38
N LEU A 67 -0.21 7.13 15.69
CA LEU A 67 -1.68 7.13 15.62
C LEU A 67 -2.35 6.91 16.97
N ILE A 68 -1.72 6.17 17.90
CA ILE A 68 -2.26 5.94 19.22
C ILE A 68 -2.29 7.23 20.07
N GLN A 69 -1.51 8.24 19.70
CA GLN A 69 -1.48 9.55 20.38
C GLN A 69 -2.53 10.53 19.81
N TYR A 70 -3.14 10.21 18.67
CA TYR A 70 -4.14 11.07 18.05
C TYR A 70 -5.44 11.08 18.85
N ASN A 71 -6.13 12.23 18.87
CA ASN A 71 -7.49 12.32 19.35
C ASN A 71 -8.50 11.77 18.31
N GLU A 72 -9.78 11.75 18.68
CA GLU A 72 -10.84 11.16 17.85
C GLU A 72 -10.94 11.85 16.48
N THR A 73 -10.89 13.17 16.43
CA THR A 73 -10.93 13.93 15.19
C THR A 73 -9.73 13.61 14.30
N GLN A 74 -8.53 13.59 14.89
CA GLN A 74 -7.29 13.29 14.14
C GLN A 74 -7.29 11.87 13.58
N ILE A 75 -7.77 10.87 14.32
CA ILE A 75 -7.91 9.49 13.83
C ILE A 75 -8.91 9.42 12.68
N HIS A 76 -10.05 10.09 12.81
CA HIS A 76 -11.06 10.15 11.76
C HIS A 76 -10.48 10.77 10.48
N ASP A 77 -9.80 11.90 10.61
CA ASP A 77 -9.20 12.62 9.48
C ASP A 77 -8.09 11.79 8.82
N PHE A 78 -7.24 11.13 9.63
CA PHE A 78 -6.20 10.24 9.12
C PHE A 78 -6.77 9.11 8.26
N PHE A 79 -7.76 8.36 8.76
CA PHE A 79 -8.37 7.28 7.99
C PHE A 79 -9.10 7.78 6.75
N ALA A 80 -9.75 8.94 6.83
CA ALA A 80 -10.40 9.56 5.68
C ALA A 80 -9.39 9.92 4.58
N GLU A 81 -8.25 10.51 4.96
CA GLU A 81 -7.19 10.86 4.01
C GLU A 81 -6.48 9.62 3.47
N PHE A 82 -6.21 8.60 4.31
CA PHE A 82 -5.61 7.34 3.86
C PHE A 82 -6.54 6.59 2.90
N GLY A 83 -7.84 6.56 3.17
CA GLY A 83 -8.84 5.99 2.26
C GLY A 83 -8.91 6.75 0.93
N THR A 84 -8.80 8.08 0.96
CA THR A 84 -8.74 8.92 -0.24
C THR A 84 -7.46 8.65 -1.04
N LEU A 85 -6.30 8.57 -0.37
CA LEU A 85 -5.03 8.19 -0.99
C LEU A 85 -5.16 6.85 -1.72
N TYR A 86 -5.72 5.83 -1.05
CA TYR A 86 -5.93 4.52 -1.66
C TYR A 86 -6.74 4.62 -2.96
N GLN A 87 -7.84 5.38 -2.95
CA GLN A 87 -8.67 5.56 -4.14
C GLN A 87 -7.94 6.30 -5.26
N GLU A 88 -7.26 7.39 -4.95
CA GLU A 88 -6.49 8.19 -5.91
C GLU A 88 -5.42 7.33 -6.60
N ILE A 89 -4.66 6.54 -5.84
CA ILE A 89 -3.63 5.66 -6.40
C ILE A 89 -4.24 4.48 -7.18
N THR A 90 -5.34 3.89 -6.70
CA THR A 90 -6.03 2.80 -7.42
C THR A 90 -6.54 3.26 -8.79
N GLN A 91 -6.98 4.52 -8.88
CA GLN A 91 -7.47 5.15 -10.11
C GLN A 91 -6.35 5.78 -10.96
N PHE A 92 -5.11 5.73 -10.50
CA PHE A 92 -3.97 6.28 -11.24
C PHE A 92 -3.87 5.63 -12.63
N SER A 93 -4.01 6.43 -13.67
CA SER A 93 -4.24 5.93 -15.03
C SER A 93 -2.97 5.46 -15.73
N LYS A 94 -1.83 6.09 -15.45
CA LYS A 94 -0.54 5.76 -16.07
C LYS A 94 0.00 4.41 -15.54
N PRO A 95 0.93 3.75 -16.25
CA PRO A 95 1.64 2.60 -15.73
C PRO A 95 2.24 2.84 -14.35
N PHE A 96 1.95 1.94 -13.41
CA PHE A 96 2.36 2.05 -12.02
C PHE A 96 2.86 0.71 -11.48
N ILE A 97 4.08 0.64 -11.00
CA ILE A 97 4.70 -0.60 -10.51
C ILE A 97 5.18 -0.41 -9.07
N SER A 98 4.99 -1.42 -8.23
CA SER A 98 5.55 -1.49 -6.88
C SER A 98 6.82 -2.35 -6.88
N ALA A 99 7.94 -1.71 -6.49
CA ALA A 99 9.22 -2.36 -6.22
C ALA A 99 9.34 -2.58 -4.71
N ILE A 100 8.86 -3.74 -4.24
CA ILE A 100 8.73 -4.08 -2.82
C ILE A 100 10.07 -4.57 -2.28
N THR A 101 10.79 -3.71 -1.60
CA THR A 101 12.18 -3.91 -1.16
C THR A 101 12.34 -4.76 0.11
N GLY A 102 11.27 -5.37 0.61
CA GLY A 102 11.30 -6.19 1.82
C GLY A 102 9.91 -6.31 2.44
N HIS A 103 9.84 -6.18 3.78
CA HIS A 103 8.55 -6.24 4.51
C HIS A 103 7.52 -5.23 3.98
N SER A 104 6.27 -5.70 3.81
CA SER A 104 5.15 -4.90 3.32
C SER A 104 3.81 -5.33 3.96
N PRO A 105 3.69 -5.43 5.30
CA PRO A 105 2.42 -5.75 5.97
C PRO A 105 1.45 -4.57 5.96
N ALA A 106 0.16 -4.85 6.17
CA ALA A 106 -0.92 -3.89 6.38
C ALA A 106 -0.88 -2.72 5.37
N GLY A 107 -0.73 -1.48 5.82
CA GLY A 107 -0.65 -0.29 4.96
C GLY A 107 0.39 -0.37 3.84
N GLY A 108 1.50 -1.11 4.03
CA GLY A 108 2.46 -1.37 2.96
C GLY A 108 1.84 -2.22 1.84
N CYS A 109 1.12 -3.27 2.20
CA CYS A 109 0.36 -4.09 1.26
C CYS A 109 -0.76 -3.27 0.59
N VAL A 110 -1.43 -2.40 1.37
CA VAL A 110 -2.47 -1.48 0.85
C VAL A 110 -1.94 -0.62 -0.29
N LEU A 111 -0.74 -0.05 -0.15
CA LEU A 111 -0.10 0.71 -1.23
C LEU A 111 0.28 -0.18 -2.40
N ALA A 112 0.85 -1.35 -2.13
CA ALA A 112 1.35 -2.26 -3.17
C ALA A 112 0.23 -2.81 -4.08
N VAL A 113 -0.94 -3.17 -3.53
CA VAL A 113 -2.04 -3.78 -4.31
C VAL A 113 -2.70 -2.83 -5.31
N THR A 114 -2.46 -1.52 -5.21
CA THR A 114 -2.96 -0.53 -6.16
C THR A 114 -2.20 -0.52 -7.49
N SER A 115 -0.97 -1.04 -7.50
CA SER A 115 -0.07 -1.04 -8.68
C SER A 115 -0.49 -2.05 -9.74
N ASP A 116 0.07 -1.91 -10.96
CA ASP A 116 -0.17 -2.82 -12.08
C ASP A 116 0.66 -4.11 -11.94
N ASN A 117 1.88 -3.99 -11.42
CA ASN A 117 2.74 -5.12 -11.04
C ASN A 117 3.41 -4.89 -9.68
N ARG A 118 3.75 -5.99 -9.00
CA ARG A 118 4.38 -6.04 -7.68
C ARG A 118 5.55 -6.99 -7.72
N TYR A 119 6.76 -6.47 -7.69
CA TYR A 119 7.99 -7.24 -7.60
C TYR A 119 8.55 -7.12 -6.19
N MET A 120 8.84 -8.24 -5.54
CA MET A 120 9.23 -8.26 -4.14
C MET A 120 10.63 -8.84 -3.95
N ALA A 121 11.37 -8.28 -3.02
CA ALA A 121 12.65 -8.82 -2.61
C ALA A 121 12.48 -10.23 -2.01
N ALA A 122 13.29 -11.16 -2.47
CA ALA A 122 13.41 -12.49 -1.86
C ALA A 122 14.07 -12.38 -0.49
N GLY A 123 13.53 -13.10 0.49
CA GLY A 123 14.08 -13.17 1.84
C GLY A 123 13.15 -13.95 2.77
N ASP A 124 13.70 -14.90 3.52
CA ASP A 124 12.92 -15.84 4.35
C ASP A 124 12.05 -15.18 5.41
N LYS A 125 12.41 -13.96 5.82
CA LYS A 125 11.70 -13.22 6.87
C LYS A 125 10.73 -12.17 6.31
N TYR A 126 10.79 -11.86 5.01
CA TYR A 126 9.93 -10.83 4.45
C TYR A 126 8.50 -11.34 4.32
N VAL A 127 7.58 -10.49 4.70
CA VAL A 127 6.14 -10.78 4.66
C VAL A 127 5.38 -9.64 3.98
N ILE A 128 4.27 -10.01 3.34
CA ILE A 128 3.31 -9.09 2.77
C ILE A 128 1.89 -9.59 3.07
N GLY A 129 0.96 -8.69 3.31
CA GLY A 129 -0.44 -9.07 3.52
C GLY A 129 -1.24 -8.06 4.32
N LEU A 130 -2.56 -8.23 4.30
CA LEU A 130 -3.51 -7.48 5.10
C LEU A 130 -3.72 -8.21 6.42
N ASN A 131 -3.15 -7.68 7.49
CA ASN A 131 -3.26 -8.28 8.83
C ASN A 131 -4.09 -7.43 9.80
N GLU A 132 -4.92 -6.55 9.28
CA GLU A 132 -5.75 -5.62 10.05
C GLU A 132 -6.58 -6.33 11.10
N VAL A 133 -7.23 -7.45 10.76
CA VAL A 133 -8.04 -8.26 11.71
C VAL A 133 -7.19 -8.77 12.87
N ALA A 134 -5.96 -9.21 12.60
CA ALA A 134 -5.05 -9.70 13.65
C ALA A 134 -4.59 -8.59 14.61
N VAL A 135 -4.62 -7.32 14.18
CA VAL A 135 -4.26 -6.15 15.00
C VAL A 135 -5.49 -5.34 15.45
N ASN A 136 -6.69 -5.92 15.35
CA ASN A 136 -7.97 -5.34 15.76
C ASN A 136 -8.38 -4.08 14.99
N ILE A 137 -8.00 -3.99 13.73
CA ILE A 137 -8.44 -2.94 12.82
C ILE A 137 -9.46 -3.54 11.84
N GLN A 138 -10.59 -2.86 11.65
CA GLN A 138 -11.59 -3.27 10.66
C GLN A 138 -11.06 -2.99 9.25
N ILE A 139 -11.13 -4.01 8.38
CA ILE A 139 -10.77 -3.86 6.97
C ILE A 139 -11.91 -3.17 6.20
N SER A 140 -11.55 -2.32 5.24
CA SER A 140 -12.54 -1.67 4.37
C SER A 140 -12.95 -2.55 3.20
N GLN A 141 -14.16 -2.32 2.67
CA GLN A 141 -14.65 -2.96 1.44
C GLN A 141 -13.65 -2.79 0.27
N ASN A 142 -13.04 -1.62 0.14
CA ASN A 142 -12.08 -1.32 -0.92
C ASN A 142 -10.89 -2.31 -0.93
N LEU A 143 -10.40 -2.70 0.24
CA LEU A 143 -9.28 -3.64 0.37
C LEU A 143 -9.70 -5.08 0.10
N THR A 144 -10.94 -5.46 0.48
CA THR A 144 -11.45 -6.80 0.14
C THR A 144 -11.59 -6.97 -1.36
N GLU A 145 -12.03 -5.94 -2.07
CA GLU A 145 -12.13 -5.95 -3.54
C GLU A 145 -10.75 -6.00 -4.22
N ALA A 146 -9.75 -5.28 -3.70
CA ALA A 146 -8.38 -5.37 -4.22
C ALA A 146 -7.81 -6.79 -4.10
N TYR A 147 -8.00 -7.43 -2.95
CA TYR A 147 -7.56 -8.80 -2.73
C TYR A 147 -8.28 -9.79 -3.63
N ALA A 148 -9.61 -9.65 -3.75
CA ALA A 148 -10.41 -10.48 -4.65
C ALA A 148 -10.00 -10.30 -6.13
N PHE A 149 -9.63 -9.09 -6.53
CA PHE A 149 -9.14 -8.80 -7.89
C PHE A 149 -7.83 -9.54 -8.20
N TRP A 150 -6.87 -9.56 -7.27
CA TRP A 150 -5.57 -10.16 -7.50
C TRP A 150 -5.52 -11.67 -7.25
N MET A 151 -6.18 -12.16 -6.20
CA MET A 151 -6.05 -13.56 -5.75
C MET A 151 -7.31 -14.39 -5.96
N GLY A 152 -8.40 -13.77 -6.43
CA GLY A 152 -9.72 -14.39 -6.45
C GLY A 152 -10.40 -14.40 -5.07
N GLY A 153 -11.74 -14.41 -5.08
CA GLY A 153 -12.55 -14.20 -3.86
C GLY A 153 -12.32 -15.23 -2.75
N GLY A 154 -12.06 -16.48 -3.11
CA GLY A 154 -11.88 -17.55 -2.12
C GLY A 154 -10.61 -17.40 -1.27
N LEU A 155 -9.45 -17.10 -1.88
CA LEU A 155 -8.21 -16.84 -1.16
C LEU A 155 -8.28 -15.52 -0.40
N ALA A 156 -8.83 -14.48 -1.01
CA ALA A 156 -9.02 -13.18 -0.37
C ALA A 156 -9.83 -13.31 0.93
N ASN A 157 -10.99 -14.00 0.88
CA ASN A 157 -11.82 -14.22 2.07
C ASN A 157 -11.04 -14.92 3.19
N ARG A 158 -10.34 -16.02 2.86
CA ARG A 158 -9.57 -16.79 3.85
C ARG A 158 -8.47 -15.94 4.51
N TYR A 159 -7.61 -15.32 3.70
CA TYR A 159 -6.43 -14.62 4.22
C TYR A 159 -6.79 -13.34 4.98
N ILE A 160 -7.86 -12.65 4.58
CA ILE A 160 -8.35 -11.47 5.29
C ILE A 160 -8.91 -11.87 6.66
N LEU A 161 -9.76 -12.90 6.75
CA LEU A 161 -10.34 -13.34 8.02
C LEU A 161 -9.27 -13.88 8.99
N GLU A 162 -8.22 -14.53 8.46
CA GLU A 162 -7.08 -15.00 9.26
C GLU A 162 -6.12 -13.84 9.64
N GLY A 163 -6.24 -12.66 9.02
CA GLY A 163 -5.24 -11.58 9.15
C GLY A 163 -3.85 -12.07 8.75
N LYS A 164 -3.78 -12.91 7.69
CA LYS A 164 -2.58 -13.65 7.35
C LYS A 164 -1.54 -12.78 6.65
N LEU A 165 -0.33 -12.77 7.20
CA LEU A 165 0.87 -12.31 6.49
C LEU A 165 1.47 -13.49 5.70
N LEU A 166 1.66 -13.29 4.42
CA LEU A 166 2.22 -14.27 3.49
C LEU A 166 3.74 -14.11 3.40
N SER A 167 4.44 -15.23 3.36
CA SER A 167 5.82 -15.24 2.85
C SER A 167 5.86 -14.86 1.38
N GLY A 168 7.03 -14.48 0.86
CA GLY A 168 7.16 -14.14 -0.57
C GLY A 168 6.67 -15.25 -1.50
N ASN A 169 7.03 -16.53 -1.21
CA ASN A 169 6.60 -17.67 -2.02
C ASN A 169 5.08 -17.89 -1.99
N GLU A 170 4.46 -17.76 -0.80
CA GLU A 170 2.99 -17.82 -0.69
C GLU A 170 2.32 -16.68 -1.46
N ALA A 171 2.88 -15.47 -1.40
CA ALA A 171 2.36 -14.30 -2.09
C ALA A 171 2.41 -14.44 -3.61
N VAL A 172 3.50 -15.01 -4.16
CA VAL A 172 3.59 -15.34 -5.59
C VAL A 172 2.58 -16.43 -5.96
N SER A 173 2.51 -17.51 -5.18
CA SER A 173 1.56 -18.61 -5.44
C SER A 173 0.10 -18.16 -5.39
N ALA A 174 -0.20 -17.15 -4.56
CA ALA A 174 -1.54 -16.58 -4.45
C ALA A 174 -1.85 -15.52 -5.52
N GLY A 175 -0.87 -15.08 -6.32
CA GLY A 175 -1.04 -13.98 -7.28
C GLY A 175 -1.01 -12.58 -6.68
N LEU A 176 -0.65 -12.44 -5.39
CA LEU A 176 -0.50 -11.14 -4.74
C LEU A 176 0.78 -10.43 -5.17
N VAL A 177 1.84 -11.18 -5.50
CA VAL A 177 3.13 -10.70 -6.00
C VAL A 177 3.44 -11.38 -7.31
N ASP A 178 3.97 -10.64 -8.28
CA ASP A 178 4.23 -11.17 -9.64
C ASP A 178 5.53 -11.99 -9.68
N ALA A 179 6.57 -11.58 -8.95
CA ALA A 179 7.82 -12.34 -8.84
C ALA A 179 8.65 -11.95 -7.60
N LEU A 180 9.48 -12.90 -7.14
CA LEU A 180 10.54 -12.66 -6.17
C LEU A 180 11.88 -12.48 -6.86
N LEU A 181 12.66 -11.53 -6.40
CA LEU A 181 13.97 -11.17 -6.97
C LEU A 181 14.97 -10.89 -5.83
N PRO A 182 16.28 -11.08 -6.05
CA PRO A 182 17.28 -10.54 -5.15
C PRO A 182 17.04 -9.04 -4.92
N LEU A 183 17.22 -8.56 -3.67
CA LEU A 183 16.88 -7.19 -3.28
C LEU A 183 17.48 -6.14 -4.23
N GLU A 184 18.74 -6.32 -4.63
CA GLU A 184 19.48 -5.44 -5.53
C GLU A 184 18.91 -5.39 -6.96
N HIS A 185 18.09 -6.36 -7.34
CA HIS A 185 17.50 -6.46 -8.69
C HIS A 185 16.03 -6.00 -8.75
N VAL A 186 15.36 -5.83 -7.60
CA VAL A 186 13.91 -5.50 -7.56
C VAL A 186 13.60 -4.20 -8.30
N LEU A 187 14.33 -3.13 -8.01
CA LEU A 187 14.10 -1.83 -8.65
C LEU A 187 14.41 -1.89 -10.15
N GLY A 188 15.57 -2.45 -10.55
CA GLY A 188 15.94 -2.56 -11.95
C GLY A 188 14.93 -3.39 -12.76
N HIS A 189 14.38 -4.46 -12.17
CA HIS A 189 13.34 -5.27 -12.82
C HIS A 189 12.01 -4.47 -12.97
N ALA A 190 11.63 -3.70 -11.95
CA ALA A 190 10.47 -2.82 -12.04
C ALA A 190 10.65 -1.76 -13.14
N GLU A 191 11.86 -1.17 -13.28
CA GLU A 191 12.19 -0.23 -14.35
C GLU A 191 12.07 -0.89 -15.74
N LEU A 192 12.61 -2.09 -15.92
CA LEU A 192 12.51 -2.84 -17.18
C LEU A 192 11.05 -3.12 -17.56
N LYS A 193 10.23 -3.53 -16.56
CA LYS A 193 8.79 -3.77 -16.78
C LYS A 193 8.05 -2.50 -17.13
N LEU A 194 8.32 -1.41 -16.42
CA LEU A 194 7.73 -0.11 -16.73
C LEU A 194 8.08 0.33 -18.15
N GLN A 195 9.35 0.27 -18.52
CA GLN A 195 9.81 0.59 -19.88
C GLN A 195 9.13 -0.26 -20.95
N GLN A 196 8.83 -1.54 -20.64
CA GLN A 196 8.05 -2.39 -21.54
C GLN A 196 6.64 -1.82 -21.77
N TYR A 197 5.96 -1.34 -20.73
CA TYR A 197 4.64 -0.72 -20.84
C TYR A 197 4.70 0.62 -21.59
N LEU A 198 5.77 1.39 -21.43
CA LEU A 198 5.94 2.68 -22.10
C LEU A 198 6.21 2.55 -23.61
N LYS A 199 6.53 1.36 -24.14
CA LYS A 199 6.63 1.11 -25.58
C LYS A 199 5.27 1.06 -26.28
N ALA A 200 4.20 0.77 -25.55
CA ALA A 200 2.84 0.79 -26.09
C ALA A 200 2.34 2.22 -26.27
N ASP A 201 1.40 2.41 -27.21
CA ASP A 201 0.65 3.67 -27.25
C ASP A 201 -0.04 3.90 -25.91
N GLN A 202 0.20 5.07 -25.31
CA GLN A 202 -0.21 5.34 -23.93
C GLN A 202 -1.73 5.50 -23.81
N GLU A 203 -2.41 6.03 -24.81
CA GLU A 203 -3.87 6.14 -24.79
C GLU A 203 -4.52 4.76 -24.84
N ILE A 204 -4.02 3.87 -25.72
CA ILE A 204 -4.51 2.49 -25.82
C ILE A 204 -4.25 1.75 -24.51
N TRP A 205 -3.06 1.89 -23.93
CA TRP A 205 -2.69 1.23 -22.68
C TRP A 205 -3.57 1.69 -21.52
N ILE A 206 -3.75 2.99 -21.34
CA ILE A 206 -4.59 3.61 -20.29
C ILE A 206 -6.04 3.16 -20.42
N ASN A 207 -6.60 3.21 -21.63
CA ASN A 207 -7.98 2.81 -21.89
C ASN A 207 -8.18 1.30 -21.65
N THR A 208 -7.18 0.48 -21.95
CA THR A 208 -7.20 -0.96 -21.65
C THR A 208 -7.17 -1.21 -20.15
N LYS A 209 -6.26 -0.57 -19.41
CA LYS A 209 -6.20 -0.65 -17.94
C LYS A 209 -7.54 -0.29 -17.29
N LYS A 210 -8.17 0.83 -17.74
CA LYS A 210 -9.49 1.24 -17.24
C LYS A 210 -10.56 0.17 -17.46
N LYS A 211 -10.57 -0.47 -18.64
CA LYS A 211 -11.53 -1.55 -18.96
C LYS A 211 -11.29 -2.78 -18.08
N LEU A 212 -10.04 -3.21 -17.91
CA LEU A 212 -9.67 -4.35 -17.08
C LEU A 212 -10.05 -4.14 -15.61
N ARG A 213 -9.87 -2.92 -15.08
CA ARG A 213 -10.17 -2.56 -13.70
C ARG A 213 -11.58 -2.08 -13.46
N LYS A 214 -12.43 -1.97 -14.51
CA LYS A 214 -13.77 -1.38 -14.43
C LYS A 214 -14.62 -1.97 -13.31
N HIS A 215 -14.64 -3.30 -13.18
CA HIS A 215 -15.42 -3.97 -12.14
C HIS A 215 -14.94 -3.62 -10.73
N TRP A 216 -13.63 -3.64 -10.50
CA TRP A 216 -13.03 -3.23 -9.24
C TRP A 216 -13.29 -1.75 -8.94
N LEU A 217 -13.01 -0.86 -9.90
CA LEU A 217 -13.21 0.59 -9.73
C LEU A 217 -14.67 0.97 -9.44
N ASN A 218 -15.63 0.28 -10.04
CA ASN A 218 -17.07 0.50 -9.78
C ASN A 218 -17.49 0.10 -8.36
N LYS A 219 -16.71 -0.74 -7.68
CA LYS A 219 -16.97 -1.18 -6.31
C LYS A 219 -16.26 -0.33 -5.26
N LEU A 220 -15.39 0.61 -5.69
CA LEU A 220 -14.79 1.55 -4.75
C LEU A 220 -15.88 2.36 -4.08
N ASP A 221 -15.73 2.51 -2.76
CA ASP A 221 -16.67 3.28 -1.96
C ASP A 221 -16.78 4.72 -2.50
N GLN A 222 -17.98 5.11 -2.86
CA GLN A 222 -18.27 6.45 -3.37
C GLN A 222 -18.14 7.52 -2.28
N ASN A 223 -18.18 7.11 -1.00
CA ASN A 223 -18.04 8.00 0.14
C ASN A 223 -17.18 7.36 1.24
N PRO A 224 -15.83 7.34 1.07
CA PRO A 224 -14.93 6.72 2.02
C PRO A 224 -15.03 7.31 3.44
N LYS A 225 -15.50 8.55 3.58
CA LYS A 225 -15.72 9.16 4.89
C LYS A 225 -16.79 8.46 5.72
N ASN A 226 -17.79 7.83 5.10
CA ASN A 226 -18.84 7.12 5.85
C ASN A 226 -18.41 5.73 6.30
N SER A 227 -17.79 4.94 5.43
CA SER A 227 -17.28 3.60 5.80
C SER A 227 -16.17 3.67 6.85
N LEU A 228 -15.41 4.75 6.86
CA LEU A 228 -14.34 4.95 7.82
C LEU A 228 -14.82 5.46 9.18
N LYS A 229 -16.05 6.03 9.29
CA LYS A 229 -16.66 6.37 10.59
C LYS A 229 -16.84 5.12 11.46
N GLU A 230 -17.27 4.02 10.88
CA GLU A 230 -17.45 2.75 11.61
C GLU A 230 -16.10 2.22 12.11
N ALA A 231 -15.07 2.25 11.27
CA ALA A 231 -13.72 1.84 11.67
C ALA A 231 -13.13 2.73 12.76
N ALA A 232 -13.32 4.06 12.65
CA ALA A 232 -12.90 5.01 13.66
C ALA A 232 -13.67 4.82 14.99
N ALA A 233 -14.99 4.54 14.93
CA ALA A 233 -15.77 4.24 16.12
C ALA A 233 -15.30 2.96 16.84
N LEU A 234 -14.91 1.94 16.08
CA LEU A 234 -14.31 0.73 16.65
C LEU A 234 -12.95 1.00 17.30
N TRP A 235 -12.12 1.85 16.70
CA TRP A 235 -10.83 2.26 17.26
C TRP A 235 -10.94 2.81 18.68
N TRP A 236 -12.04 3.49 19.01
CA TRP A 236 -12.27 4.13 20.30
C TRP A 236 -13.00 3.26 21.33
N LYS A 237 -13.41 2.04 20.98
CA LYS A 237 -13.94 1.11 21.98
C LYS A 237 -12.85 0.78 23.00
N PRO A 238 -13.13 0.90 24.33
CA PRO A 238 -12.10 0.71 25.35
C PRO A 238 -11.33 -0.59 25.25
N GLU A 239 -12.02 -1.71 24.94
CA GLU A 239 -11.43 -3.03 24.79
C GLU A 239 -10.54 -3.15 23.55
N ILE A 240 -10.88 -2.47 22.45
CA ILE A 240 -10.05 -2.42 21.23
C ILE A 240 -8.84 -1.55 21.48
N ARG A 241 -9.05 -0.38 22.05
CA ARG A 241 -7.98 0.56 22.39
C ARG A 241 -6.91 -0.07 23.28
N ALA A 242 -7.32 -0.75 24.35
CA ALA A 242 -6.41 -1.45 25.26
C ALA A 242 -5.57 -2.52 24.54
N LYS A 243 -6.18 -3.30 23.61
CA LYS A 243 -5.44 -4.27 22.80
C LYS A 243 -4.41 -3.62 21.87
N MET A 244 -4.76 -2.48 21.28
CA MET A 244 -3.85 -1.75 20.40
C MET A 244 -2.67 -1.14 21.18
N GLU A 245 -2.94 -0.59 22.37
CA GLU A 245 -1.90 -0.09 23.29
C GLU A 245 -0.94 -1.21 23.68
N ALA A 246 -1.47 -2.35 24.12
CA ALA A 246 -0.66 -3.52 24.44
C ALA A 246 0.17 -4.01 23.23
N TYR A 247 -0.39 -3.98 22.02
CA TYR A 247 0.32 -4.31 20.80
C TYR A 247 1.49 -3.34 20.53
N VAL A 248 1.25 -2.02 20.64
CA VAL A 248 2.31 -0.99 20.49
C VAL A 248 3.39 -1.18 21.56
N ASP A 249 3.03 -1.43 22.82
CA ASP A 249 3.97 -1.67 23.91
C ASP A 249 4.86 -2.88 23.65
N SER A 250 4.36 -3.91 22.99
CA SER A 250 5.09 -5.15 22.72
C SER A 250 6.37 -4.93 21.89
N PHE A 251 6.43 -3.90 21.03
CA PHE A 251 7.60 -3.59 20.24
C PHE A 251 8.33 -2.32 20.65
N THR A 252 7.70 -1.40 21.41
CA THR A 252 8.37 -0.23 21.96
C THR A 252 9.22 -0.61 23.20
N ASN A 253 8.73 -1.49 24.06
CA ASN A 253 9.44 -1.95 25.25
C ASN A 253 10.58 -2.92 24.96
N LYS A 254 10.58 -3.64 23.82
CA LYS A 254 11.71 -4.46 23.35
C LYS A 254 12.97 -3.65 22.98
N LYS A 255 12.82 -2.35 22.71
CA LYS A 255 13.96 -1.45 22.43
C LYS A 255 14.68 -0.92 23.68
N LYS A 256 14.14 -1.17 24.88
CA LYS A 256 14.71 -0.73 26.16
C LYS A 256 15.52 -1.81 26.89
N LYS A 257 15.58 -3.01 26.35
CA LYS A 257 16.45 -4.11 26.83
C LYS A 257 17.54 -4.40 25.78
#